data_08a06fc0e9f441014479adb8feb823e6
#
_entry.id   08a06fc0e9f441014479adb8feb823e6
#
_cell.length_a   1.000
_cell.length_b   1.000
_cell.length_c   1.000
_cell.angle_alpha   90.00
_cell.angle_beta   90.00
_cell.angle_gamma   90.00
#
_symmetry.space_group_name_H-M   'P 1'
#
loop_
_entity.id
_entity.type
_entity.pdbx_description
1 polymer ?
#
loop_
_entity_poly.entity_id
_entity_poly.type
_entity_poly.pdbx_seq_one_letter_code
_entity_poly.pdbx_strand_id
1 'polypeptide(L)'
;MNSLFKTMLAVTLAIFSNTAAMGQQNSQEISISKNGRVEFKEIKEKKWFQELSDRIKLHGYAQGGYNYSHQDGTNTNSFNLKRVIFWVEGQITDRWSCLFMHNFSGSVLEYYTTYRITKNKALNVRIGQFKNGLSIEGPLSCSYLEAVDLYSEGVNYLTGCSSDPLYGTQTGRDLGLSLFGETNNSKFRYELNVMNGQGVNKKDGNNFKDIIARLEYRPLEGLNIVTSGQLGRGHNILTDGKTSVYNPTILNGQDYKRHRLTAGADYRGKAIKVRSEYLAGWDGDAHSWGAYVTSAIPLGTPKLELIASYDFFNYNTSHNMAQHKAVGGLQYWFYKRCRMQVQYVYKNAFIKNNQFIHGANHGIQCQMQVRFN
;
A
#
# COMPACT_ATOMS: atom_id res chain seq x y z
N MET A 1 -11.77 -5.19 -24.65
CA MET A 1 -11.83 -5.89 -23.35
C MET A 1 -11.51 -7.34 -23.61
N ASN A 2 -10.24 -7.70 -23.35
CA ASN A 2 -9.55 -8.86 -23.96
C ASN A 2 -10.02 -10.22 -23.41
N SER A 3 -9.95 -11.20 -24.29
CA SER A 3 -10.28 -12.63 -24.06
C SER A 3 -9.62 -13.19 -22.78
N LEU A 4 -8.44 -12.73 -22.42
CA LEU A 4 -7.72 -13.12 -21.20
C LEU A 4 -8.46 -12.74 -19.91
N PHE A 5 -9.13 -11.58 -19.89
CA PHE A 5 -9.92 -11.13 -18.74
C PHE A 5 -11.18 -11.98 -18.55
N LYS A 6 -11.84 -12.36 -19.67
CA LYS A 6 -12.99 -13.26 -19.61
C LYS A 6 -12.59 -14.66 -19.14
N THR A 7 -11.43 -15.14 -19.54
CA THR A 7 -10.91 -16.44 -19.10
C THR A 7 -10.51 -16.44 -17.63
N MET A 8 -9.84 -15.40 -17.14
CA MET A 8 -9.51 -15.26 -15.71
C MET A 8 -10.76 -15.10 -14.85
N LEU A 9 -11.75 -14.31 -15.28
CA LEU A 9 -13.00 -14.15 -14.57
C LEU A 9 -13.81 -15.46 -14.56
N ALA A 10 -13.81 -16.20 -15.67
CA ALA A 10 -14.46 -17.51 -15.76
C ALA A 10 -13.79 -18.56 -14.86
N VAL A 11 -12.46 -18.57 -14.79
CA VAL A 11 -11.70 -19.45 -13.88
C VAL A 11 -11.96 -19.06 -12.41
N THR A 12 -12.00 -17.77 -12.09
CA THR A 12 -12.30 -17.30 -10.74
C THR A 12 -13.74 -17.62 -10.34
N LEU A 13 -14.71 -17.39 -11.23
CA LEU A 13 -16.12 -17.74 -11.01
C LEU A 13 -16.35 -19.27 -10.95
N ALA A 14 -15.63 -20.06 -11.75
CA ALA A 14 -15.69 -21.51 -11.71
C ALA A 14 -15.11 -22.08 -10.39
N ILE A 15 -14.07 -21.45 -9.86
CA ILE A 15 -13.53 -21.80 -8.53
C ILE A 15 -14.55 -21.45 -7.44
N PHE A 16 -15.23 -20.29 -7.51
CA PHE A 16 -16.24 -19.88 -6.53
C PHE A 16 -17.55 -20.67 -6.64
N SER A 17 -18.02 -20.99 -7.84
CA SER A 17 -19.25 -21.77 -8.02
C SER A 17 -19.07 -23.23 -7.61
N ASN A 18 -17.91 -23.83 -7.89
CA ASN A 18 -17.58 -25.16 -7.43
C ASN A 18 -17.38 -25.26 -5.91
N THR A 19 -16.81 -24.24 -5.25
CA THR A 19 -16.69 -24.24 -3.78
C THR A 19 -18.04 -24.11 -3.07
N ALA A 20 -19.01 -23.36 -3.62
CA ALA A 20 -20.36 -23.26 -3.07
C ALA A 20 -21.19 -24.52 -3.30
N ALA A 21 -21.01 -25.18 -4.45
CA ALA A 21 -21.73 -26.42 -4.78
C ALA A 21 -21.12 -27.67 -4.11
N MET A 22 -19.81 -27.68 -3.83
CA MET A 22 -19.13 -28.82 -3.20
C MET A 22 -19.31 -28.90 -1.67
N GLY A 23 -19.89 -27.87 -1.02
CA GLY A 23 -20.18 -27.89 0.41
C GLY A 23 -21.32 -28.88 0.80
N GLN A 24 -22.03 -29.47 -0.15
CA GLN A 24 -23.19 -30.33 0.13
C GLN A 24 -23.27 -31.68 -0.63
N GLN A 25 -22.29 -32.04 -1.44
CA GLN A 25 -22.27 -33.38 -2.04
C GLN A 25 -21.10 -34.20 -1.54
N ASN A 26 -21.36 -35.09 -0.59
CA ASN A 26 -20.55 -36.28 -0.37
C ASN A 26 -20.65 -37.15 -1.61
N SER A 27 -19.74 -36.99 -2.56
CA SER A 27 -19.59 -37.93 -3.67
C SER A 27 -18.97 -39.22 -3.14
N GLN A 28 -19.81 -40.21 -2.91
CA GLN A 28 -19.40 -41.57 -2.57
C GLN A 28 -19.30 -42.36 -3.87
N GLU A 29 -18.15 -42.90 -4.17
CA GLU A 29 -18.02 -43.87 -5.25
C GLU A 29 -18.48 -45.22 -4.73
N ILE A 30 -19.56 -45.74 -5.34
CA ILE A 30 -20.14 -47.02 -4.98
C ILE A 30 -19.39 -48.11 -5.77
N SER A 31 -18.62 -48.95 -5.09
CA SER A 31 -18.05 -50.13 -5.69
C SER A 31 -18.70 -51.38 -5.13
N ILE A 32 -19.02 -52.33 -6.00
CA ILE A 32 -19.56 -53.62 -5.59
C ILE A 32 -18.40 -54.62 -5.51
N SER A 33 -18.14 -55.11 -4.30
CA SER A 33 -17.05 -56.08 -4.10
C SER A 33 -17.46 -57.45 -4.72
N LYS A 34 -16.46 -58.29 -5.01
CA LYS A 34 -16.67 -59.61 -5.60
C LYS A 34 -17.63 -60.52 -4.79
N ASN A 35 -17.97 -60.17 -3.57
CA ASN A 35 -18.87 -60.86 -2.68
C ASN A 35 -20.26 -60.19 -2.58
N GLY A 36 -20.62 -59.28 -3.51
CA GLY A 36 -21.91 -58.62 -3.55
C GLY A 36 -22.18 -57.59 -2.44
N ARG A 37 -21.18 -57.19 -1.67
CA ARG A 37 -21.27 -56.10 -0.69
C ARG A 37 -20.98 -54.77 -1.34
N VAL A 38 -21.84 -53.79 -1.07
CA VAL A 38 -21.64 -52.39 -1.47
C VAL A 38 -20.60 -51.76 -0.51
N GLU A 39 -19.47 -51.40 -1.04
CA GLU A 39 -18.44 -50.66 -0.31
C GLU A 39 -18.40 -49.21 -0.77
N PHE A 40 -18.55 -48.29 0.18
CA PHE A 40 -18.44 -46.86 -0.06
C PHE A 40 -16.95 -46.47 0.08
N LYS A 41 -16.33 -46.09 -1.02
CA LYS A 41 -14.97 -45.62 -1.03
C LYS A 41 -14.97 -44.09 -0.89
N GLU A 42 -14.47 -43.57 0.23
CA GLU A 42 -14.23 -42.14 0.32
C GLU A 42 -13.20 -41.73 -0.72
N ILE A 43 -13.60 -40.80 -1.59
CA ILE A 43 -12.77 -40.34 -2.70
C ILE A 43 -11.57 -39.60 -2.16
N LYS A 44 -10.38 -39.95 -2.64
CA LYS A 44 -9.08 -39.28 -2.37
C LYS A 44 -9.02 -37.79 -2.78
N GLU A 45 -10.10 -37.23 -3.33
CA GLU A 45 -10.19 -35.84 -3.80
C GLU A 45 -10.02 -34.80 -2.68
N LYS A 46 -10.35 -35.14 -1.43
CA LYS A 46 -10.18 -34.23 -0.30
C LYS A 46 -8.72 -33.84 -0.01
N LYS A 47 -7.78 -34.68 -0.36
CA LYS A 47 -6.36 -34.47 0.06
C LYS A 47 -5.65 -33.44 -0.80
N TRP A 48 -5.80 -33.48 -2.13
CA TRP A 48 -5.15 -32.52 -3.02
C TRP A 48 -5.77 -31.12 -2.91
N PHE A 49 -7.10 -31.03 -2.67
CA PHE A 49 -7.77 -29.75 -2.48
C PHE A 49 -7.34 -29.07 -1.16
N GLN A 50 -7.18 -29.86 -0.09
CA GLN A 50 -6.59 -29.36 1.17
C GLN A 50 -5.16 -28.91 0.97
N GLU A 51 -4.32 -29.69 0.31
CA GLU A 51 -2.95 -29.30 -0.02
C GLU A 51 -2.89 -28.02 -0.87
N LEU A 52 -3.81 -27.83 -1.80
CA LEU A 52 -3.91 -26.61 -2.61
C LEU A 52 -4.40 -25.43 -1.78
N SER A 53 -5.40 -25.60 -0.93
CA SER A 53 -5.93 -24.54 -0.06
C SER A 53 -4.92 -24.11 1.02
N ASP A 54 -4.06 -25.01 1.47
CA ASP A 54 -2.99 -24.69 2.41
C ASP A 54 -1.87 -23.87 1.76
N ARG A 55 -1.67 -24.03 0.44
CA ARG A 55 -0.64 -23.33 -0.33
C ARG A 55 -1.10 -22.04 -0.98
N ILE A 56 -2.41 -21.86 -1.19
CA ILE A 56 -2.98 -20.66 -1.83
C ILE A 56 -3.86 -19.92 -0.84
N LYS A 57 -3.54 -18.65 -0.60
CA LYS A 57 -4.35 -17.77 0.24
C LYS A 57 -4.91 -16.63 -0.60
N LEU A 58 -6.23 -16.45 -0.53
CA LEU A 58 -6.92 -15.36 -1.19
C LEU A 58 -7.31 -14.30 -0.17
N HIS A 59 -7.03 -13.06 -0.50
CA HIS A 59 -7.32 -11.91 0.34
C HIS A 59 -7.93 -10.78 -0.49
N GLY A 60 -8.64 -9.87 0.16
CA GLY A 60 -9.14 -8.70 -0.53
C GLY A 60 -9.81 -7.70 0.40
N TYR A 61 -9.93 -6.47 -0.12
CA TYR A 61 -10.72 -5.44 0.50
C TYR A 61 -11.25 -4.45 -0.53
N ALA A 62 -12.36 -3.81 -0.18
CA ALA A 62 -12.93 -2.70 -0.92
C ALA A 62 -13.10 -1.49 0.00
N GLN A 63 -12.87 -0.30 -0.54
CA GLN A 63 -13.09 0.99 0.12
C GLN A 63 -13.84 1.91 -0.81
N GLY A 64 -14.94 2.46 -0.31
CA GLY A 64 -15.75 3.46 -0.99
C GLY A 64 -16.40 4.39 0.02
N GLY A 65 -16.92 5.50 -0.44
CA GLY A 65 -17.52 6.46 0.46
C GLY A 65 -17.95 7.74 -0.21
N TYR A 66 -18.08 8.77 0.61
CA TYR A 66 -18.51 10.11 0.22
C TYR A 66 -17.44 11.13 0.63
N ASN A 67 -17.15 12.04 -0.27
CA ASN A 67 -16.29 13.19 -0.03
C ASN A 67 -17.05 14.48 -0.31
N TYR A 68 -16.94 15.44 0.60
CA TYR A 68 -17.29 16.85 0.41
C TYR A 68 -16.02 17.68 0.57
N SER A 69 -15.86 18.70 -0.26
CA SER A 69 -14.78 19.67 -0.17
C SER A 69 -15.28 21.07 -0.44
N HIS A 70 -14.83 22.03 0.36
CA HIS A 70 -14.99 23.46 0.17
C HIS A 70 -13.61 24.10 0.00
N GLN A 71 -13.34 24.60 -1.19
CA GLN A 71 -12.06 25.21 -1.55
C GLN A 71 -12.29 26.44 -2.41
N ASP A 72 -11.72 27.58 -2.03
CA ASP A 72 -11.75 28.84 -2.79
C ASP A 72 -13.18 29.22 -3.25
N GLY A 73 -14.13 29.20 -2.30
CA GLY A 73 -15.54 29.52 -2.55
C GLY A 73 -16.33 28.45 -3.35
N THR A 74 -15.69 27.36 -3.76
CA THR A 74 -16.32 26.29 -4.54
C THR A 74 -16.58 25.06 -3.69
N ASN A 75 -17.81 24.55 -3.76
CA ASN A 75 -18.19 23.29 -3.12
C ASN A 75 -18.17 22.16 -4.13
N THR A 76 -17.59 21.04 -3.77
CA THR A 76 -17.65 19.80 -4.53
C THR A 76 -18.05 18.64 -3.63
N ASN A 77 -18.79 17.70 -4.18
CA ASN A 77 -19.12 16.48 -3.46
C ASN A 77 -19.28 15.30 -4.42
N SER A 78 -18.99 14.11 -3.95
CA SER A 78 -19.18 12.89 -4.74
C SER A 78 -19.17 11.64 -3.88
N PHE A 79 -19.94 10.63 -4.30
CA PHE A 79 -19.68 9.25 -3.93
C PHE A 79 -18.58 8.68 -4.80
N ASN A 80 -17.69 7.92 -4.23
CA ASN A 80 -16.59 7.32 -4.96
C ASN A 80 -16.25 5.92 -4.46
N LEU A 81 -15.84 5.07 -5.41
CA LEU A 81 -15.19 3.81 -5.14
C LEU A 81 -13.69 4.04 -5.18
N LYS A 82 -13.05 4.08 -4.00
CA LYS A 82 -11.62 4.42 -3.91
C LYS A 82 -10.73 3.31 -4.42
N ARG A 83 -11.02 2.07 -4.03
CA ARG A 83 -10.25 0.89 -4.46
C ARG A 83 -10.97 -0.42 -4.17
N VAL A 84 -10.70 -1.39 -5.04
CA VAL A 84 -11.10 -2.79 -4.89
C VAL A 84 -9.87 -3.64 -5.15
N ILE A 85 -9.24 -4.11 -4.08
CA ILE A 85 -7.95 -4.80 -4.15
C ILE A 85 -8.14 -6.27 -3.76
N PHE A 86 -7.63 -7.16 -4.62
CA PHE A 86 -7.51 -8.58 -4.36
C PHE A 86 -6.07 -9.02 -4.55
N TRP A 87 -5.63 -9.97 -3.73
CA TRP A 87 -4.33 -10.60 -3.91
C TRP A 87 -4.38 -12.07 -3.56
N VAL A 88 -3.50 -12.79 -4.24
CA VAL A 88 -3.27 -14.22 -4.05
C VAL A 88 -1.84 -14.41 -3.58
N GLU A 89 -1.66 -15.13 -2.50
CA GLU A 89 -0.36 -15.61 -2.04
C GLU A 89 -0.25 -17.08 -2.36
N GLY A 90 0.82 -17.49 -3.03
CA GLY A 90 1.12 -18.86 -3.38
C GLY A 90 2.40 -19.35 -2.70
N GLN A 91 2.32 -20.46 -1.96
CA GLN A 91 3.48 -21.13 -1.40
C GLN A 91 3.89 -22.26 -2.35
N ILE A 92 4.98 -22.05 -3.12
CA ILE A 92 5.47 -23.02 -4.12
C ILE A 92 6.21 -24.16 -3.42
N THR A 93 7.13 -23.80 -2.52
CA THR A 93 7.84 -24.72 -1.59
C THR A 93 7.96 -24.09 -0.22
N ASP A 94 8.47 -24.76 0.77
CA ASP A 94 8.68 -24.20 2.12
C ASP A 94 9.54 -22.94 2.15
N ARG A 95 10.33 -22.70 1.10
CA ARG A 95 11.22 -21.55 0.97
C ARG A 95 10.85 -20.59 -0.15
N TRP A 96 9.98 -20.98 -1.06
CA TRP A 96 9.66 -20.21 -2.25
C TRP A 96 8.17 -19.87 -2.29
N SER A 97 7.87 -18.59 -2.31
CA SER A 97 6.51 -18.06 -2.40
C SER A 97 6.38 -17.03 -3.50
N CYS A 98 5.17 -16.78 -3.94
CA CYS A 98 4.83 -15.70 -4.86
C CYS A 98 3.60 -14.94 -4.37
N LEU A 99 3.46 -13.70 -4.86
CA LEU A 99 2.30 -12.87 -4.63
C LEU A 99 1.88 -12.19 -5.93
N PHE A 100 0.58 -12.18 -6.17
CA PHE A 100 -0.05 -11.39 -7.21
C PHE A 100 -1.15 -10.52 -6.61
N MET A 101 -1.12 -9.20 -6.85
CA MET A 101 -2.08 -8.23 -6.34
C MET A 101 -2.59 -7.32 -7.44
N HIS A 102 -3.90 -7.20 -7.53
CA HIS A 102 -4.57 -6.34 -8.51
C HIS A 102 -5.55 -5.38 -7.83
N ASN A 103 -5.56 -4.12 -8.29
CA ASN A 103 -6.61 -3.17 -7.98
C ASN A 103 -7.61 -3.13 -9.14
N PHE A 104 -8.82 -3.61 -8.93
CA PHE A 104 -9.86 -3.68 -9.97
C PHE A 104 -10.43 -2.31 -10.37
N SER A 105 -10.17 -1.27 -9.58
CA SER A 105 -10.42 0.13 -9.97
C SER A 105 -9.20 0.82 -10.61
N GLY A 106 -8.13 0.06 -10.93
CA GLY A 106 -6.87 0.59 -11.42
C GLY A 106 -6.04 -0.45 -12.20
N SER A 107 -4.90 -0.84 -11.67
CA SER A 107 -3.91 -1.67 -12.36
C SER A 107 -3.36 -2.80 -11.48
N VAL A 108 -2.49 -3.64 -12.06
CA VAL A 108 -1.64 -4.59 -11.31
C VAL A 108 -0.76 -3.79 -10.35
N LEU A 109 -0.84 -4.11 -9.06
CA LEU A 109 -0.08 -3.44 -8.02
C LEU A 109 1.21 -4.17 -7.70
N GLU A 110 1.12 -5.46 -7.41
CA GLU A 110 2.28 -6.26 -7.02
C GLU A 110 2.27 -7.59 -7.75
N TYR A 111 3.43 -7.98 -8.23
CA TYR A 111 3.72 -9.29 -8.73
C TYR A 111 5.18 -9.59 -8.45
N TYR A 112 5.43 -10.46 -7.50
CA TYR A 112 6.78 -10.81 -7.13
C TYR A 112 6.90 -12.25 -6.63
N THR A 113 8.11 -12.75 -6.65
CA THR A 113 8.47 -14.00 -5.99
C THR A 113 9.52 -13.75 -4.91
N THR A 114 9.44 -14.53 -3.84
CA THR A 114 10.37 -14.45 -2.70
C THR A 114 10.97 -15.82 -2.44
N TYR A 115 12.29 -15.87 -2.32
CA TYR A 115 13.01 -17.07 -1.92
C TYR A 115 13.74 -16.85 -0.59
N ARG A 116 13.52 -17.75 0.37
CA ARG A 116 14.20 -17.75 1.67
C ARG A 116 15.54 -18.44 1.52
N ILE A 117 16.62 -17.69 1.59
CA ILE A 117 17.99 -18.22 1.43
C ILE A 117 18.40 -18.99 2.68
N THR A 118 18.19 -18.40 3.87
CA THR A 118 18.53 -19.05 5.14
C THR A 118 17.35 -19.82 5.74
N LYS A 119 17.61 -20.84 6.57
CA LYS A 119 16.54 -21.60 7.25
C LYS A 119 15.72 -20.73 8.18
N ASN A 120 16.35 -19.77 8.83
CA ASN A 120 15.70 -18.73 9.61
C ASN A 120 15.26 -17.57 8.68
N LYS A 121 14.70 -16.51 9.23
CA LYS A 121 14.24 -15.34 8.46
C LYS A 121 15.36 -14.32 8.19
N ALA A 122 16.62 -14.66 8.46
CA ALA A 122 17.71 -13.71 8.43
C ALA A 122 18.00 -13.19 7.02
N LEU A 123 17.84 -13.99 5.96
CA LEU A 123 18.12 -13.55 4.61
C LEU A 123 17.11 -14.13 3.62
N ASN A 124 16.44 -13.23 2.90
CA ASN A 124 15.51 -13.52 1.83
C ASN A 124 15.83 -12.65 0.61
N VAL A 125 15.49 -13.14 -0.57
CA VAL A 125 15.54 -12.38 -1.81
C VAL A 125 14.14 -12.29 -2.40
N ARG A 126 13.79 -11.12 -2.95
CA ARG A 126 12.55 -10.89 -3.67
C ARG A 126 12.87 -10.26 -5.01
N ILE A 127 12.17 -10.66 -6.05
CA ILE A 127 12.26 -10.06 -7.38
C ILE A 127 10.86 -9.86 -7.95
N GLY A 128 10.65 -8.74 -8.63
CA GLY A 128 9.38 -8.38 -9.27
C GLY A 128 8.98 -6.95 -8.96
N GLN A 129 7.67 -6.69 -8.96
CA GLN A 129 7.08 -5.40 -8.60
C GLN A 129 6.52 -5.46 -7.18
N PHE A 130 7.01 -4.58 -6.32
CA PHE A 130 6.62 -4.53 -4.90
C PHE A 130 6.81 -3.12 -4.33
N LYS A 131 6.38 -2.90 -3.09
CA LYS A 131 6.54 -1.61 -2.40
C LYS A 131 7.99 -1.28 -2.16
N ASN A 132 8.36 -0.02 -2.41
CA ASN A 132 9.76 0.43 -2.40
C ASN A 132 10.42 0.48 -1.01
N GLY A 133 9.65 0.37 0.08
CA GLY A 133 10.20 0.33 1.43
C GLY A 133 10.45 1.70 2.07
N LEU A 134 10.25 2.80 1.36
CA LEU A 134 10.41 4.14 1.91
C LEU A 134 9.30 4.50 2.89
N SER A 135 9.65 5.21 3.98
CA SER A 135 8.73 5.70 5.00
C SER A 135 8.12 4.59 5.88
N ILE A 136 7.50 4.96 6.98
CA ILE A 136 6.70 4.05 7.81
C ILE A 136 5.37 3.74 7.11
N GLU A 137 4.69 4.76 6.57
CA GLU A 137 3.38 4.61 5.94
C GLU A 137 3.43 3.94 4.57
N GLY A 138 4.46 4.23 3.76
CA GLY A 138 4.56 3.72 2.40
C GLY A 138 4.36 2.21 2.26
N PRO A 139 5.04 1.36 3.04
CA PRO A 139 4.85 -0.09 3.02
C PRO A 139 3.53 -0.57 3.61
N LEU A 140 2.79 0.23 4.39
CA LEU A 140 1.53 -0.19 4.99
C LEU A 140 0.44 -0.38 3.93
N SER A 141 -0.45 -1.33 4.18
CA SER A 141 -1.67 -1.46 3.38
C SER A 141 -2.61 -0.30 3.69
N CYS A 142 -3.25 0.24 2.65
CA CYS A 142 -4.27 1.28 2.79
C CYS A 142 -5.41 0.90 3.75
N SER A 143 -5.64 -0.41 3.96
CA SER A 143 -6.64 -0.89 4.91
C SER A 143 -6.24 -0.75 6.39
N TYR A 144 -4.99 -0.37 6.68
CA TYR A 144 -4.48 -0.15 8.04
C TYR A 144 -4.28 1.34 8.38
N LEU A 145 -4.19 2.20 7.37
CA LEU A 145 -3.98 3.63 7.59
C LEU A 145 -5.22 4.27 8.21
N GLU A 146 -5.00 5.15 9.16
CA GLU A 146 -6.03 5.80 9.97
C GLU A 146 -6.75 6.91 9.20
N ALA A 147 -6.03 7.65 8.36
CA ALA A 147 -6.61 8.71 7.53
C ALA A 147 -7.32 8.15 6.30
N VAL A 148 -8.47 8.73 5.95
CA VAL A 148 -9.25 8.36 4.75
C VAL A 148 -8.52 8.73 3.47
N ASP A 149 -7.74 9.83 3.49
CA ASP A 149 -6.82 10.23 2.40
C ASP A 149 -5.55 9.38 2.33
N LEU A 150 -5.37 8.46 3.25
CA LEU A 150 -4.29 7.50 3.42
C LEU A 150 -3.02 8.06 4.03
N TYR A 151 -2.19 8.70 3.23
CA TYR A 151 -0.82 9.04 3.58
C TYR A 151 -0.69 10.51 3.99
N SER A 152 0.34 10.81 4.78
CA SER A 152 0.79 12.17 4.98
C SER A 152 1.25 12.80 3.66
N GLU A 153 1.27 14.12 3.59
CA GLU A 153 1.67 14.85 2.36
C GLU A 153 3.10 14.53 1.96
N GLY A 154 4.02 14.46 2.94
CA GLY A 154 5.41 14.08 2.70
C GLY A 154 5.55 12.65 2.17
N VAL A 155 4.79 11.70 2.71
CA VAL A 155 4.80 10.32 2.22
C VAL A 155 4.23 10.26 0.81
N ASN A 156 3.11 10.93 0.54
CA ASN A 156 2.54 11.01 -0.81
C ASN A 156 3.54 11.52 -1.83
N TYR A 157 4.22 12.61 -1.51
CA TYR A 157 5.15 13.27 -2.43
C TYR A 157 6.47 12.51 -2.60
N LEU A 158 7.13 12.15 -1.49
CA LEU A 158 8.50 11.62 -1.53
C LEU A 158 8.58 10.14 -1.86
N THR A 159 7.55 9.36 -1.57
CA THR A 159 7.60 7.91 -1.74
C THR A 159 6.79 7.41 -2.93
N GLY A 160 6.12 8.30 -3.65
CA GLY A 160 5.27 7.97 -4.79
C GLY A 160 4.04 7.13 -4.39
N CYS A 161 3.52 7.29 -3.16
CA CYS A 161 2.39 6.49 -2.70
C CYS A 161 1.07 6.86 -3.37
N SER A 162 0.88 8.09 -3.83
CA SER A 162 -0.32 8.48 -4.59
C SER A 162 0.02 9.04 -5.96
N SER A 163 0.72 10.15 -6.03
CA SER A 163 1.20 10.73 -7.27
C SER A 163 2.50 11.48 -7.03
N ASP A 164 3.45 11.25 -7.90
CA ASP A 164 4.65 12.07 -8.00
C ASP A 164 4.50 12.93 -9.26
N PRO A 165 4.49 14.27 -9.17
CA PRO A 165 4.27 15.13 -10.32
C PRO A 165 5.32 14.95 -11.43
N LEU A 166 6.49 14.44 -11.11
CA LEU A 166 7.56 14.17 -12.08
C LEU A 166 7.49 12.78 -12.71
N TYR A 167 6.78 11.84 -12.08
CA TYR A 167 6.62 10.46 -12.59
C TYR A 167 5.21 10.13 -13.05
N GLY A 168 4.25 10.99 -12.78
CA GLY A 168 2.82 10.67 -12.91
C GLY A 168 2.31 9.80 -11.76
N THR A 169 1.21 9.10 -11.98
CA THR A 169 0.55 8.30 -10.93
C THR A 169 1.39 7.11 -10.53
N GLN A 170 1.70 7.02 -9.25
CA GLN A 170 2.41 5.91 -8.64
C GLN A 170 1.68 5.43 -7.38
N THR A 171 2.09 4.30 -6.85
CA THR A 171 1.44 3.67 -5.69
C THR A 171 2.46 3.22 -4.64
N GLY A 172 3.63 3.89 -4.60
CA GLY A 172 4.75 3.52 -3.73
C GLY A 172 5.39 2.19 -4.09
N ARG A 173 5.23 1.74 -5.34
CA ARG A 173 5.73 0.46 -5.85
C ARG A 173 6.62 0.66 -7.05
N ASP A 174 7.53 -0.30 -7.26
CA ASP A 174 8.43 -0.29 -8.38
C ASP A 174 8.92 -1.71 -8.72
N LEU A 175 9.52 -1.86 -9.88
CA LEU A 175 10.16 -3.08 -10.34
C LEU A 175 11.60 -3.15 -9.82
N GLY A 176 11.98 -4.28 -9.24
CA GLY A 176 13.34 -4.42 -8.75
C GLY A 176 13.63 -5.72 -8.02
N LEU A 177 14.73 -5.69 -7.29
CA LEU A 177 15.25 -6.77 -6.46
C LEU A 177 15.40 -6.26 -5.03
N SER A 178 15.03 -7.10 -4.06
CA SER A 178 15.17 -6.82 -2.62
C SER A 178 15.94 -7.93 -1.93
N LEU A 179 16.89 -7.54 -1.09
CA LEU A 179 17.48 -8.39 -0.06
C LEU A 179 16.94 -7.92 1.29
N PHE A 180 16.33 -8.80 2.05
CA PHE A 180 15.73 -8.42 3.32
C PHE A 180 15.77 -9.56 4.33
N GLY A 181 15.66 -9.18 5.59
CA GLY A 181 15.65 -10.16 6.68
C GLY A 181 15.36 -9.55 8.03
N GLU A 182 15.30 -10.43 9.02
CA GLU A 182 15.15 -10.03 10.42
C GLU A 182 16.03 -10.93 11.31
N THR A 183 16.46 -10.38 12.46
CA THR A 183 17.18 -11.16 13.47
C THR A 183 16.28 -12.22 14.10
N ASN A 184 16.87 -13.27 14.68
CA ASN A 184 16.11 -14.37 15.28
C ASN A 184 15.15 -13.91 16.40
N ASN A 185 15.49 -12.84 17.12
CA ASN A 185 14.63 -12.24 18.15
C ASN A 185 13.64 -11.22 17.59
N SER A 186 13.58 -11.05 16.26
CA SER A 186 12.72 -10.09 15.53
C SER A 186 12.87 -8.62 15.98
N LYS A 187 13.94 -8.28 16.71
CA LYS A 187 14.19 -6.90 17.14
C LYS A 187 14.69 -6.00 16.03
N PHE A 188 15.48 -6.55 15.10
CA PHE A 188 16.00 -5.81 13.95
C PHE A 188 15.49 -6.41 12.65
N ARG A 189 15.00 -5.57 11.76
CA ARG A 189 14.68 -5.90 10.39
C ARG A 189 15.42 -4.95 9.47
N TYR A 190 15.87 -5.47 8.34
CA TYR A 190 16.52 -4.68 7.29
C TYR A 190 15.98 -5.05 5.92
N GLU A 191 16.06 -4.10 5.03
CA GLU A 191 15.67 -4.27 3.62
C GLU A 191 16.58 -3.38 2.77
N LEU A 192 17.14 -3.95 1.70
CA LEU A 192 17.94 -3.26 0.68
C LEU A 192 17.32 -3.56 -0.68
N ASN A 193 16.85 -2.53 -1.35
CA ASN A 193 16.19 -2.62 -2.64
C ASN A 193 17.03 -1.95 -3.73
N VAL A 194 17.08 -2.59 -4.89
CA VAL A 194 17.60 -2.02 -6.14
C VAL A 194 16.43 -1.99 -7.12
N MET A 195 15.99 -0.80 -7.50
CA MET A 195 14.75 -0.59 -8.25
C MET A 195 14.96 0.29 -9.49
N ASN A 196 14.02 0.20 -10.44
CA ASN A 196 14.08 1.03 -11.65
C ASN A 196 13.92 2.53 -11.37
N GLY A 197 13.20 2.91 -10.29
CA GLY A 197 12.95 4.32 -9.97
C GLY A 197 11.83 4.96 -10.80
N GLN A 198 11.10 4.21 -11.62
CA GLN A 198 10.07 4.75 -12.52
C GLN A 198 8.62 4.42 -12.09
N GLY A 199 8.46 3.57 -11.05
CA GLY A 199 7.17 3.22 -10.47
C GLY A 199 6.41 2.10 -11.16
N VAL A 200 5.12 2.02 -10.85
CA VAL A 200 4.25 0.88 -11.20
C VAL A 200 4.15 0.65 -12.69
N ASN A 201 4.43 -0.60 -13.12
CA ASN A 201 4.29 -1.07 -14.51
C ASN A 201 5.09 -0.24 -15.54
N LYS A 202 6.17 0.41 -15.10
CA LYS A 202 7.01 1.26 -15.95
C LYS A 202 8.37 0.61 -16.18
N LYS A 203 8.85 0.75 -17.41
CA LYS A 203 10.24 0.48 -17.74
C LYS A 203 11.11 1.59 -17.17
N ASP A 204 12.37 1.29 -16.95
CA ASP A 204 13.37 2.28 -16.60
C ASP A 204 13.52 3.34 -17.70
N GLY A 205 13.49 4.61 -17.29
CA GLY A 205 13.60 5.73 -18.23
C GLY A 205 15.03 6.19 -18.47
N ASN A 206 16.00 5.85 -17.58
CA ASN A 206 17.34 6.43 -17.61
C ASN A 206 18.50 5.45 -17.37
N ASN A 207 18.26 4.15 -17.29
CA ASN A 207 19.25 3.11 -16.99
C ASN A 207 19.93 3.19 -15.60
N PHE A 208 19.62 4.19 -14.77
CA PHE A 208 20.07 4.23 -13.37
C PHE A 208 19.12 3.39 -12.50
N LYS A 209 19.66 2.88 -11.41
CA LYS A 209 18.86 2.17 -10.41
C LYS A 209 18.81 2.96 -9.11
N ASP A 210 17.63 3.05 -8.55
CA ASP A 210 17.45 3.58 -7.22
C ASP A 210 17.85 2.52 -6.19
N ILE A 211 18.71 2.92 -5.26
CA ILE A 211 19.09 2.10 -4.12
C ILE A 211 18.31 2.61 -2.91
N ILE A 212 17.52 1.73 -2.30
CA ILE A 212 16.67 2.06 -1.16
C ILE A 212 17.04 1.15 0.00
N ALA A 213 17.39 1.74 1.14
CA ALA A 213 17.68 1.02 2.37
C ALA A 213 16.65 1.36 3.44
N ARG A 214 16.24 0.35 4.23
CA ARG A 214 15.34 0.47 5.37
C ARG A 214 15.86 -0.34 6.54
N LEU A 215 15.83 0.26 7.73
CA LEU A 215 16.13 -0.38 9.00
C LEU A 215 14.97 -0.18 9.96
N GLU A 216 14.58 -1.25 10.66
CA GLU A 216 13.58 -1.23 11.71
C GLU A 216 14.18 -1.78 13.00
N TYR A 217 13.93 -1.10 14.11
CA TYR A 217 14.31 -1.53 15.44
C TYR A 217 13.09 -1.58 16.35
N ARG A 218 12.86 -2.73 16.96
CA ARG A 218 11.74 -3.02 17.85
C ARG A 218 12.25 -3.26 19.26
N PRO A 219 12.53 -2.20 20.05
CA PRO A 219 13.12 -2.32 21.38
C PRO A 219 12.17 -2.98 22.40
N LEU A 220 10.87 -2.72 22.28
CA LEU A 220 9.83 -3.21 23.15
C LEU A 220 8.54 -3.50 22.37
N GLU A 221 7.61 -4.21 23.01
CA GLU A 221 6.34 -4.58 22.39
C GLU A 221 5.54 -3.31 21.98
N GLY A 222 5.06 -3.34 20.76
CA GLY A 222 4.27 -2.25 20.17
C GLY A 222 5.08 -1.09 19.61
N LEU A 223 6.38 -0.92 19.93
CA LEU A 223 7.21 0.16 19.42
C LEU A 223 8.10 -0.30 18.27
N ASN A 224 8.00 0.39 17.12
CA ASN A 224 8.83 0.20 15.96
C ASN A 224 9.49 1.53 15.58
N ILE A 225 10.81 1.61 15.64
CA ILE A 225 11.61 2.75 15.21
C ILE A 225 12.13 2.42 13.81
N VAL A 226 11.93 3.32 12.85
CA VAL A 226 12.22 3.07 11.45
C VAL A 226 13.02 4.22 10.87
N THR A 227 14.04 3.89 10.10
CA THR A 227 14.70 4.83 9.20
C THR A 227 14.78 4.22 7.80
N SER A 228 14.62 5.05 6.79
CA SER A 228 14.83 4.64 5.40
C SER A 228 15.40 5.77 4.56
N GLY A 229 16.11 5.40 3.49
CA GLY A 229 16.70 6.36 2.57
C GLY A 229 16.77 5.82 1.16
N GLN A 230 16.80 6.73 0.20
CA GLN A 230 16.93 6.45 -1.22
C GLN A 230 18.04 7.29 -1.81
N LEU A 231 18.90 6.66 -2.58
CA LEU A 231 19.84 7.28 -3.49
C LEU A 231 19.44 6.89 -4.91
N GLY A 232 19.13 7.88 -5.75
CA GLY A 232 18.62 7.58 -7.07
C GLY A 232 18.64 8.76 -8.04
N ARG A 233 18.18 8.47 -9.26
CA ARG A 233 17.95 9.46 -10.31
C ARG A 233 16.55 9.28 -10.87
N GLY A 234 15.74 10.34 -10.79
CA GLY A 234 14.45 10.41 -11.43
C GLY A 234 14.57 10.74 -12.92
N HIS A 235 13.58 10.29 -13.70
CA HIS A 235 13.39 10.67 -15.10
C HIS A 235 12.03 11.31 -15.25
N ASN A 236 11.98 12.58 -15.65
CA ASN A 236 10.71 13.31 -15.77
C ASN A 236 9.93 12.84 -17.02
N ILE A 237 8.73 12.31 -16.81
CA ILE A 237 7.83 11.82 -17.86
C ILE A 237 6.59 12.70 -18.07
N LEU A 238 6.58 13.92 -17.54
CA LEU A 238 5.50 14.85 -17.81
C LEU A 238 5.43 15.14 -19.32
N THR A 239 4.23 15.33 -19.83
CA THR A 239 4.00 15.65 -21.25
C THR A 239 4.67 16.96 -21.64
N ASP A 240 5.11 17.08 -22.88
CA ASP A 240 5.74 18.30 -23.41
C ASP A 240 4.93 19.54 -23.08
N GLY A 241 5.64 20.59 -22.65
CA GLY A 241 5.03 21.86 -22.23
C GLY A 241 4.42 21.86 -20.82
N LYS A 242 4.40 20.71 -20.13
CA LYS A 242 3.97 20.63 -18.72
C LYS A 242 5.19 20.60 -17.80
N THR A 243 5.11 21.35 -16.72
CA THR A 243 6.11 21.36 -15.66
C THR A 243 5.47 20.95 -14.34
N SER A 244 6.28 20.43 -13.42
CA SER A 244 5.85 20.22 -12.04
C SER A 244 5.65 21.57 -11.37
N VAL A 245 4.55 21.74 -10.63
CA VAL A 245 4.33 22.93 -9.79
C VAL A 245 5.44 23.08 -8.76
N TYR A 246 5.92 21.96 -8.21
CA TYR A 246 6.91 21.96 -7.13
C TYR A 246 8.36 22.10 -7.65
N ASN A 247 8.62 21.65 -8.88
CA ASN A 247 9.97 21.64 -9.51
C ASN A 247 9.86 22.07 -10.98
N PRO A 248 9.57 23.34 -11.26
CA PRO A 248 9.33 23.79 -12.63
C PRO A 248 10.57 23.79 -13.52
N THR A 249 11.77 23.69 -12.94
CA THR A 249 13.05 23.67 -13.66
C THR A 249 13.42 22.30 -14.22
N ILE A 250 12.77 21.22 -13.77
CA ILE A 250 13.00 19.86 -14.27
C ILE A 250 12.08 19.63 -15.46
N LEU A 251 12.64 19.64 -16.66
CA LEU A 251 11.89 19.54 -17.91
C LEU A 251 11.58 18.08 -18.27
N ASN A 252 10.61 17.88 -19.18
CA ASN A 252 10.29 16.57 -19.72
C ASN A 252 11.52 15.88 -20.34
N GLY A 253 11.66 14.57 -20.09
CA GLY A 253 12.80 13.77 -20.57
C GLY A 253 14.11 14.03 -19.82
N GLN A 254 14.14 14.93 -18.85
CA GLN A 254 15.34 15.25 -18.08
C GLN A 254 15.52 14.29 -16.91
N ASP A 255 16.76 13.81 -16.75
CA ASP A 255 17.20 13.11 -15.56
C ASP A 255 17.60 14.08 -14.46
N TYR A 256 17.29 13.77 -13.23
CA TYR A 256 17.61 14.62 -12.08
C TYR A 256 17.99 13.77 -10.86
N LYS A 257 18.80 14.37 -9.96
CA LYS A 257 19.13 13.78 -8.67
C LYS A 257 17.84 13.60 -7.85
N ARG A 258 17.64 12.41 -7.27
CA ARG A 258 16.48 12.08 -6.46
C ARG A 258 16.92 11.32 -5.22
N HIS A 259 17.03 12.04 -4.10
CA HIS A 259 17.41 11.47 -2.82
C HIS A 259 16.29 11.64 -1.79
N ARG A 260 16.16 10.66 -0.90
CA ARG A 260 15.15 10.65 0.15
C ARG A 260 15.78 10.22 1.47
N LEU A 261 15.26 10.77 2.57
CA LEU A 261 15.59 10.35 3.92
C LEU A 261 14.32 10.39 4.76
N THR A 262 14.09 9.36 5.55
CA THR A 262 12.97 9.32 6.50
C THR A 262 13.42 8.70 7.81
N ALA A 263 12.86 9.19 8.93
CA ALA A 263 13.11 8.64 10.25
C ALA A 263 11.89 8.88 11.16
N GLY A 264 11.45 7.85 11.88
CA GLY A 264 10.28 7.98 12.73
C GLY A 264 10.03 6.77 13.60
N ALA A 265 8.87 6.77 14.26
CA ALA A 265 8.41 5.69 15.11
C ALA A 265 6.91 5.44 14.98
N ASP A 266 6.52 4.18 15.12
CA ASP A 266 5.13 3.72 15.19
C ASP A 266 4.94 2.96 16.50
N TYR A 267 4.07 3.45 17.36
CA TYR A 267 3.71 2.81 18.62
C TYR A 267 2.25 2.33 18.59
N ARG A 268 2.03 1.08 18.92
CA ARG A 268 0.72 0.44 18.92
C ARG A 268 0.40 -0.16 20.28
N GLY A 269 0.05 0.74 21.24
CA GLY A 269 -0.41 0.35 22.56
C GLY A 269 -1.92 0.08 22.60
N LYS A 270 -2.38 -0.43 23.75
CA LYS A 270 -3.82 -0.65 24.00
C LYS A 270 -4.59 0.66 24.21
N ALA A 271 -3.98 1.63 24.88
CA ALA A 271 -4.58 2.92 25.21
C ALA A 271 -4.47 3.94 24.07
N ILE A 272 -3.44 3.83 23.25
CA ILE A 272 -3.20 4.76 22.16
C ILE A 272 -2.32 4.09 21.08
N LYS A 273 -2.56 4.43 19.83
CA LYS A 273 -1.68 4.17 18.71
C LYS A 273 -1.17 5.52 18.19
N VAL A 274 0.14 5.66 18.03
CA VAL A 274 0.76 6.90 17.54
C VAL A 274 1.82 6.55 16.51
N ARG A 275 1.82 7.26 15.40
CA ARG A 275 2.85 7.23 14.38
C ARG A 275 3.33 8.63 14.10
N SER A 276 4.64 8.81 14.03
CA SER A 276 5.26 10.08 13.68
C SER A 276 6.51 9.84 12.86
N GLU A 277 6.75 10.67 11.86
CA GLU A 277 7.90 10.54 10.97
C GLU A 277 8.34 11.90 10.45
N TYR A 278 9.64 12.10 10.37
CA TYR A 278 10.30 13.16 9.63
C TYR A 278 10.69 12.65 8.25
N LEU A 279 10.50 13.48 7.23
CA LEU A 279 10.82 13.17 5.84
C LEU A 279 11.57 14.33 5.20
N ALA A 280 12.56 14.01 4.38
CA ALA A 280 13.29 14.99 3.57
C ALA A 280 13.57 14.43 2.18
N GLY A 281 13.60 15.31 1.18
CA GLY A 281 13.83 14.96 -0.21
C GLY A 281 14.60 16.02 -0.98
N TRP A 282 15.32 15.57 -1.99
CA TRP A 282 16.08 16.39 -2.93
C TRP A 282 15.77 15.94 -4.34
N ASP A 283 15.15 16.82 -5.13
CA ASP A 283 14.83 16.62 -6.55
C ASP A 283 15.55 17.69 -7.36
N GLY A 284 16.68 17.31 -8.02
CA GLY A 284 17.59 18.27 -8.60
C GLY A 284 18.16 19.19 -7.53
N ASP A 285 17.91 20.50 -7.66
CA ASP A 285 18.33 21.53 -6.71
C ASP A 285 17.22 21.85 -5.68
N ALA A 286 16.02 21.36 -5.88
CA ALA A 286 14.92 21.59 -4.95
C ALA A 286 15.06 20.71 -3.71
N HIS A 287 14.81 21.31 -2.55
CA HIS A 287 14.76 20.62 -1.26
C HIS A 287 13.36 20.68 -0.68
N SER A 288 12.87 19.55 -0.22
CA SER A 288 11.58 19.39 0.45
C SER A 288 11.75 18.70 1.79
N TRP A 289 10.91 19.03 2.75
CA TRP A 289 10.89 18.35 4.05
C TRP A 289 9.56 18.53 4.77
N GLY A 290 9.32 17.66 5.73
CA GLY A 290 8.15 17.74 6.58
C GLY A 290 8.14 16.70 7.68
N ALA A 291 7.10 16.76 8.47
CA ALA A 291 6.87 15.79 9.54
C ALA A 291 5.36 15.64 9.79
N TYR A 292 4.96 14.48 10.22
CA TYR A 292 3.59 14.24 10.63
C TYR A 292 3.49 13.49 11.96
N VAL A 293 2.35 13.62 12.60
CA VAL A 293 1.92 12.76 13.70
C VAL A 293 0.48 12.34 13.46
N THR A 294 0.21 11.04 13.58
CA THR A 294 -1.14 10.46 13.48
C THR A 294 -1.40 9.61 14.71
N SER A 295 -2.55 9.80 15.33
CA SER A 295 -2.97 9.02 16.50
C SER A 295 -4.35 8.40 16.30
N ALA A 296 -4.54 7.22 16.92
CA ALA A 296 -5.85 6.58 17.07
C ALA A 296 -6.03 6.22 18.55
N ILE A 297 -7.06 6.80 19.16
CA ILE A 297 -7.33 6.72 20.59
C ILE A 297 -8.66 5.98 20.81
N PRO A 298 -8.68 4.79 21.44
CA PRO A 298 -9.91 4.08 21.77
C PRO A 298 -10.82 4.89 22.70
N LEU A 299 -12.12 4.96 22.39
CA LEU A 299 -13.13 5.69 23.17
C LEU A 299 -14.04 4.69 23.90
N GLY A 300 -13.64 4.29 25.10
CA GLY A 300 -14.39 3.36 25.95
C GLY A 300 -14.49 1.93 25.45
N THR A 301 -14.24 1.70 24.17
CA THR A 301 -14.21 0.37 23.52
C THR A 301 -13.13 0.34 22.46
N PRO A 302 -12.44 -0.79 22.26
CA PRO A 302 -11.45 -0.92 21.20
C PRO A 302 -12.03 -0.86 19.76
N LYS A 303 -13.36 -0.86 19.64
CA LYS A 303 -14.04 -0.77 18.34
C LYS A 303 -14.25 0.67 17.86
N LEU A 304 -14.34 1.63 18.78
CA LEU A 304 -14.53 3.04 18.45
C LEU A 304 -13.24 3.80 18.78
N GLU A 305 -12.67 4.50 17.80
CA GLU A 305 -11.43 5.26 17.96
C GLU A 305 -11.61 6.69 17.46
N LEU A 306 -11.07 7.63 18.23
CA LEU A 306 -10.83 9.00 17.79
C LEU A 306 -9.54 9.03 16.95
N ILE A 307 -9.62 9.60 15.77
CA ILE A 307 -8.47 9.83 14.90
C ILE A 307 -8.11 11.31 14.96
N ALA A 308 -6.84 11.59 15.23
CA ALA A 308 -6.27 12.92 15.14
C ALA A 308 -4.92 12.87 14.43
N SER A 309 -4.74 13.72 13.43
CA SER A 309 -3.49 13.81 12.68
C SER A 309 -3.17 15.26 12.36
N TYR A 310 -1.88 15.57 12.46
CA TYR A 310 -1.31 16.83 11.96
C TYR A 310 -0.11 16.53 11.10
N ASP A 311 -0.01 17.24 9.99
CA ASP A 311 0.98 17.03 8.95
C ASP A 311 1.46 18.38 8.42
N PHE A 312 2.76 18.58 8.41
CA PHE A 312 3.45 19.71 7.81
C PHE A 312 4.38 19.21 6.72
N PHE A 313 4.27 19.78 5.54
CA PHE A 313 5.19 19.49 4.45
C PHE A 313 5.49 20.71 3.60
N ASN A 314 6.78 21.02 3.40
CA ASN A 314 7.24 22.03 2.46
C ASN A 314 7.76 21.33 1.20
N TYR A 315 7.03 21.46 0.10
CA TYR A 315 7.34 20.82 -1.17
C TYR A 315 8.59 21.38 -1.85
N ASN A 316 8.86 22.66 -1.64
CA ASN A 316 10.07 23.34 -2.16
C ASN A 316 10.41 24.52 -1.27
N THR A 317 11.49 24.38 -0.51
CA THR A 317 11.91 25.39 0.49
C THR A 317 12.31 26.71 -0.14
N SER A 318 12.81 26.70 -1.37
CA SER A 318 13.22 27.92 -2.08
C SER A 318 12.03 28.76 -2.57
N HIS A 319 10.83 28.16 -2.66
CA HIS A 319 9.64 28.82 -3.17
C HIS A 319 8.52 28.96 -2.12
N ASN A 320 8.83 28.71 -0.84
CA ASN A 320 7.87 28.78 0.27
C ASN A 320 6.57 27.97 0.03
N MET A 321 6.70 26.74 -0.46
CA MET A 321 5.57 25.86 -0.77
C MET A 321 5.20 24.98 0.42
N ALA A 322 4.94 25.61 1.56
CA ALA A 322 4.60 24.91 2.80
C ALA A 322 3.09 24.67 2.92
N GLN A 323 2.72 23.45 3.27
CA GLN A 323 1.34 23.04 3.53
C GLN A 323 1.21 22.48 4.93
N HIS A 324 0.13 22.84 5.61
CA HIS A 324 -0.33 22.24 6.85
C HIS A 324 -1.63 21.47 6.57
N LYS A 325 -1.72 20.27 7.11
CA LYS A 325 -2.94 19.45 7.04
C LYS A 325 -3.30 18.98 8.45
N ALA A 326 -4.55 19.14 8.82
CA ALA A 326 -5.08 18.62 10.07
C ALA A 326 -6.26 17.68 9.74
N VAL A 327 -6.32 16.54 10.42
CA VAL A 327 -7.41 15.57 10.29
C VAL A 327 -7.93 15.25 11.67
N GLY A 328 -9.25 15.31 11.84
CA GLY A 328 -9.94 14.88 13.04
C GLY A 328 -11.18 14.07 12.71
N GLY A 329 -11.45 12.99 13.43
CA GLY A 329 -12.61 12.18 13.12
C GLY A 329 -12.74 10.91 13.93
N LEU A 330 -13.68 10.09 13.54
CA LEU A 330 -14.01 8.85 14.21
C LEU A 330 -13.88 7.68 13.25
N GLN A 331 -13.43 6.55 13.77
CA GLN A 331 -13.55 5.25 13.08
C GLN A 331 -14.19 4.21 13.98
N TYR A 332 -15.04 3.38 13.38
CA TYR A 332 -15.74 2.31 14.07
C TYR A 332 -15.52 0.97 13.38
N TRP A 333 -14.92 0.00 14.10
CA TRP A 333 -14.69 -1.37 13.66
C TRP A 333 -15.94 -2.21 13.97
N PHE A 334 -16.84 -2.35 13.00
CA PHE A 334 -18.07 -3.10 13.22
C PHE A 334 -17.87 -4.63 13.12
N TYR A 335 -16.86 -5.07 12.36
CA TYR A 335 -16.54 -6.50 12.25
C TYR A 335 -15.08 -6.70 11.85
N LYS A 336 -14.30 -7.45 12.68
CA LYS A 336 -12.88 -7.75 12.40
C LYS A 336 -12.11 -6.55 11.82
N ARG A 337 -11.79 -6.60 10.49
CA ARG A 337 -11.08 -5.54 9.74
C ARG A 337 -12.02 -4.71 8.85
N CYS A 338 -13.33 -4.78 9.10
CA CYS A 338 -14.32 -3.95 8.45
C CYS A 338 -14.64 -2.73 9.31
N ARG A 339 -14.56 -1.54 8.74
CA ARG A 339 -14.73 -0.27 9.47
C ARG A 339 -15.51 0.77 8.69
N MET A 340 -16.10 1.69 9.43
CA MET A 340 -16.62 2.98 8.95
C MET A 340 -15.75 4.10 9.53
N GLN A 341 -15.52 5.14 8.73
CA GLN A 341 -14.77 6.32 9.12
C GLN A 341 -15.52 7.57 8.69
N VAL A 342 -15.50 8.59 9.54
CA VAL A 342 -15.96 9.95 9.23
C VAL A 342 -14.88 10.89 9.73
N GLN A 343 -14.33 11.71 8.84
CA GLN A 343 -13.22 12.60 9.15
C GLN A 343 -13.45 13.98 8.53
N TYR A 344 -13.07 14.99 9.29
CA TYR A 344 -12.88 16.35 8.82
C TYR A 344 -11.42 16.55 8.49
N VAL A 345 -11.15 17.17 7.34
CA VAL A 345 -9.81 17.48 6.86
C VAL A 345 -9.70 18.97 6.60
N TYR A 346 -8.66 19.58 7.13
CA TYR A 346 -8.28 20.96 6.84
C TYR A 346 -6.91 21.00 6.17
N LYS A 347 -6.77 21.79 5.10
CA LYS A 347 -5.48 22.14 4.48
C LYS A 347 -5.40 23.64 4.27
N ASN A 348 -4.22 24.23 4.48
CA ASN A 348 -4.00 25.66 4.28
C ASN A 348 -3.39 26.00 2.91
N ALA A 349 -3.25 25.02 2.04
CA ALA A 349 -2.75 25.23 0.67
C ALA A 349 -3.32 24.18 -0.27
N PHE A 350 -3.38 24.51 -1.55
CA PHE A 350 -3.85 23.64 -2.62
C PHE A 350 -3.24 24.04 -3.97
N ILE A 351 -3.40 23.19 -4.99
CA ILE A 351 -3.01 23.48 -6.35
C ILE A 351 -4.23 23.88 -7.17
N LYS A 352 -4.15 25.03 -7.86
CA LYS A 352 -5.16 25.49 -8.81
C LYS A 352 -4.45 26.09 -10.02
N ASN A 353 -4.88 25.70 -11.23
CA ASN A 353 -4.30 26.18 -12.50
C ASN A 353 -2.77 26.04 -12.57
N ASN A 354 -2.23 24.92 -12.09
CA ASN A 354 -0.80 24.65 -12.03
C ASN A 354 0.00 25.63 -11.14
N GLN A 355 -0.64 26.22 -10.13
CA GLN A 355 -0.02 27.12 -9.17
C GLN A 355 -0.28 26.61 -7.75
N PHE A 356 0.74 26.75 -6.88
CA PHE A 356 0.59 26.47 -5.45
C PHE A 356 0.01 27.72 -4.78
N ILE A 357 -1.16 27.56 -4.17
CA ILE A 357 -1.94 28.65 -3.57
C ILE A 357 -2.09 28.39 -2.10
N HIS A 358 -1.74 29.39 -1.28
CA HIS A 358 -2.09 29.40 0.14
C HIS A 358 -3.56 29.82 0.29
N GLY A 359 -4.32 28.97 0.92
CA GLY A 359 -5.76 29.18 1.12
C GLY A 359 -6.40 27.99 1.84
N ALA A 360 -7.52 28.25 2.50
CA ALA A 360 -8.21 27.20 3.25
C ALA A 360 -8.92 26.21 2.30
N ASN A 361 -8.75 24.93 2.59
CA ASN A 361 -9.52 23.85 2.00
C ASN A 361 -10.08 23.00 3.15
N HIS A 362 -11.39 22.86 3.18
CA HIS A 362 -12.14 22.10 4.17
C HIS A 362 -12.77 20.88 3.52
N GLY A 363 -12.66 19.73 4.15
CA GLY A 363 -13.25 18.49 3.62
C GLY A 363 -13.94 17.67 4.69
N ILE A 364 -15.02 17.00 4.31
CA ILE A 364 -15.63 15.93 5.09
C ILE A 364 -15.52 14.65 4.27
N GLN A 365 -14.97 13.64 4.89
CA GLN A 365 -14.71 12.35 4.24
C GLN A 365 -15.36 11.23 5.02
N CYS A 366 -16.24 10.49 4.36
CA CYS A 366 -16.83 9.29 4.88
C CYS A 366 -16.32 8.09 4.10
N GLN A 367 -15.93 7.04 4.78
CA GLN A 367 -15.45 5.82 4.13
C GLN A 367 -15.99 4.57 4.81
N MET A 368 -16.43 3.62 4.01
CA MET A 368 -16.69 2.25 4.43
C MET A 368 -15.60 1.35 3.86
N GLN A 369 -15.06 0.49 4.69
CA GLN A 369 -14.12 -0.56 4.32
C GLN A 369 -14.70 -1.92 4.65
N VAL A 370 -14.71 -2.79 3.67
CA VAL A 370 -14.99 -4.23 3.85
C VAL A 370 -13.73 -5.00 3.48
N ARG A 371 -13.27 -5.88 4.37
CA ARG A 371 -12.09 -6.72 4.17
C ARG A 371 -12.39 -8.15 4.59
N PHE A 372 -11.94 -9.10 3.79
CA PHE A 372 -11.94 -10.52 4.11
C PHE A 372 -10.49 -11.05 4.14
N ASN A 373 -10.24 -11.99 5.08
CA ASN A 373 -8.93 -12.60 5.41
C ASN A 373 -7.84 -11.65 5.87
#